data_feedeafcf13517c24ec4b3dd241dc71b
#
_entry.id   feedeafcf13517c24ec4b3dd241dc71b
#
_cell.length_a   1.000
_cell.length_b   1.000
_cell.length_c   1.000
_cell.angle_alpha   90.00
_cell.angle_beta   90.00
_cell.angle_gamma   90.00
#
_symmetry.space_group_name_H-M   'P 1'
#
loop_
_entity.id
_entity.type
_entity.pdbx_description
1 polymer ?
#
loop_
_entity_poly.entity_id
_entity_poly.type
_entity_poly.pdbx_seq_one_letter_code
_entity_poly.pdbx_strand_id
1 'polypeptide(L)'
;MGNAALGRKQRISNEAWIETIKNIENIIPKSDIDKKVGQTVKAIKKITKGKKVAFAWSGGKDSLVLEQLCYKAGISECVLVICNMEYKGFLQWVTDHMPENLEVIDTKQDLKWLAAHPHMLFPQNSNIAAQWFHIVQHRGQAIYYKEHQLDMIMLGRRKADGNYVGKGSNIYTDSKGVTRYSPLSDWTH
;
A
#
# COMPACT_ATOMS: atom_id res chain seq x y z
N MET A 1 -0.47 -10.10 -30.29
CA MET A 1 0.03 -8.76 -29.90
C MET A 1 0.07 -8.76 -28.39
N GLY A 2 1.26 -8.67 -27.78
CA GLY A 2 1.40 -8.70 -26.33
C GLY A 2 0.74 -7.45 -25.73
N ASN A 3 -0.15 -7.65 -24.76
CA ASN A 3 -0.70 -6.56 -23.95
C ASN A 3 0.47 -5.85 -23.24
N ALA A 4 0.86 -4.69 -23.76
CA ALA A 4 1.79 -3.81 -23.07
C ALA A 4 1.10 -3.36 -21.78
N ALA A 5 1.57 -3.89 -20.64
CA ALA A 5 1.07 -3.43 -19.35
C ALA A 5 1.30 -1.92 -19.26
N LEU A 6 0.24 -1.19 -18.92
CA LEU A 6 0.27 0.25 -18.67
C LEU A 6 1.20 0.54 -17.48
N GLY A 7 2.49 0.72 -17.74
CA GLY A 7 3.50 0.97 -16.71
C GLY A 7 3.88 2.45 -16.64
N ARG A 8 4.40 2.89 -15.49
CA ARG A 8 4.85 4.28 -15.22
C ARG A 8 5.84 4.85 -16.23
N LYS A 9 6.44 4.02 -17.09
CA LYS A 9 7.48 4.41 -18.06
C LYS A 9 6.95 4.54 -19.49
N GLN A 10 5.70 4.22 -19.77
CA GLN A 10 5.12 4.34 -21.11
C GLN A 10 4.27 5.61 -21.19
N ARG A 11 4.58 6.45 -22.18
CA ARG A 11 3.71 7.58 -22.53
C ARG A 11 2.52 7.03 -23.29
N ILE A 12 1.36 7.10 -22.70
CA ILE A 12 0.09 6.69 -23.30
C ILE A 12 -0.70 7.97 -23.55
N SER A 13 -1.27 8.09 -24.75
CA SER A 13 -2.09 9.24 -25.08
C SER A 13 -3.40 9.27 -24.28
N ASN A 14 -3.98 10.47 -24.12
CA ASN A 14 -5.28 10.61 -23.45
C ASN A 14 -6.37 9.82 -24.18
N GLU A 15 -6.32 9.79 -25.51
CA GLU A 15 -7.26 9.05 -26.35
C GLU A 15 -7.20 7.55 -26.07
N ALA A 16 -5.98 6.99 -25.96
CA ALA A 16 -5.78 5.57 -25.62
C ALA A 16 -6.29 5.24 -24.21
N TRP A 17 -6.13 6.16 -23.25
CA TRP A 17 -6.70 6.01 -21.91
C TRP A 17 -8.23 6.02 -21.94
N ILE A 18 -8.84 6.98 -22.64
CA ILE A 18 -10.29 7.09 -22.77
C ILE A 18 -10.86 5.82 -23.42
N GLU A 19 -10.22 5.34 -24.48
CA GLU A 19 -10.63 4.12 -25.17
C GLU A 19 -10.51 2.88 -24.27
N THR A 20 -9.43 2.77 -23.51
CA THR A 20 -9.24 1.70 -22.54
C THR A 20 -10.34 1.72 -21.46
N ILE A 21 -10.66 2.90 -20.92
CA ILE A 21 -11.71 3.05 -19.90
C ILE A 21 -13.07 2.67 -20.46
N LYS A 22 -13.41 3.09 -21.68
CA LYS A 22 -14.67 2.74 -22.34
C LYS A 22 -14.85 1.24 -22.56
N ASN A 23 -13.72 0.55 -22.80
CA ASN A 23 -13.71 -0.89 -23.10
C ASN A 23 -13.25 -1.75 -21.93
N ILE A 24 -13.16 -1.21 -20.72
CA ILE A 24 -12.54 -1.88 -19.57
C ILE A 24 -13.20 -3.22 -19.24
N GLU A 25 -14.50 -3.33 -19.35
CA GLU A 25 -15.25 -4.56 -19.06
C GLU A 25 -15.02 -5.65 -20.10
N ASN A 26 -14.71 -5.27 -21.35
CA ASN A 26 -14.31 -6.21 -22.41
C ASN A 26 -12.84 -6.66 -22.24
N ILE A 27 -11.98 -5.79 -21.73
CA ILE A 27 -10.57 -6.07 -21.49
C ILE A 27 -10.39 -6.94 -20.25
N ILE A 28 -11.14 -6.63 -19.19
CA ILE A 28 -11.12 -7.35 -17.91
C ILE A 28 -12.56 -7.62 -17.50
N PRO A 29 -13.10 -8.81 -17.83
CA PRO A 29 -14.47 -9.18 -17.46
C PRO A 29 -14.68 -9.12 -15.94
N LYS A 30 -15.84 -8.63 -15.52
CA LYS A 30 -16.20 -8.55 -14.10
C LYS A 30 -16.07 -9.91 -13.39
N SER A 31 -16.38 -11.01 -14.08
CA SER A 31 -16.23 -12.36 -13.56
C SER A 31 -14.79 -12.70 -13.14
N ASP A 32 -13.80 -12.21 -13.88
CA ASP A 32 -12.39 -12.44 -13.57
C ASP A 32 -11.95 -11.64 -12.36
N ILE A 33 -12.46 -10.40 -12.24
CA ILE A 33 -12.25 -9.56 -11.04
C ILE A 33 -12.89 -10.25 -9.83
N ASP A 34 -14.15 -10.66 -9.91
CA ASP A 34 -14.88 -11.31 -8.82
C ASP A 34 -14.20 -12.60 -8.36
N LYS A 35 -13.70 -13.41 -9.29
CA LYS A 35 -12.90 -14.60 -9.01
C LYS A 35 -11.61 -14.25 -8.28
N LYS A 36 -10.87 -13.26 -8.76
CA LYS A 36 -9.61 -12.80 -8.15
C LYS A 36 -9.83 -12.25 -6.74
N VAL A 37 -10.86 -11.43 -6.56
CA VAL A 37 -11.30 -10.90 -5.26
C VAL A 37 -11.63 -12.05 -4.32
N GLY A 38 -12.47 -13.00 -4.73
CA GLY A 38 -12.86 -14.15 -3.91
C GLY A 38 -11.66 -15.01 -3.47
N GLN A 39 -10.73 -15.27 -4.39
CA GLN A 39 -9.50 -16.00 -4.08
C GLN A 39 -8.63 -15.26 -3.06
N THR A 40 -8.46 -13.93 -3.24
CA THR A 40 -7.63 -13.12 -2.36
C THR A 40 -8.25 -12.98 -0.96
N VAL A 41 -9.56 -12.75 -0.87
CA VAL A 41 -10.28 -12.70 0.42
C VAL A 41 -10.17 -14.05 1.16
N LYS A 42 -10.32 -15.17 0.45
CA LYS A 42 -10.14 -16.51 1.04
C LYS A 42 -8.71 -16.70 1.57
N ALA A 43 -7.70 -16.25 0.83
CA ALA A 43 -6.30 -16.31 1.25
C ALA A 43 -6.06 -15.44 2.49
N ILE A 44 -6.57 -14.18 2.52
CA ILE A 44 -6.49 -13.30 3.68
C ILE A 44 -7.09 -14.01 4.90
N LYS A 45 -8.34 -14.46 4.82
CA LYS A 45 -9.02 -15.15 5.95
C LYS A 45 -8.23 -16.36 6.46
N LYS A 46 -7.65 -17.15 5.56
CA LYS A 46 -6.84 -18.31 5.93
C LYS A 46 -5.57 -17.92 6.68
N ILE A 47 -4.84 -16.91 6.16
CA ILE A 47 -3.52 -16.50 6.69
C ILE A 47 -3.67 -15.74 8.01
N THR A 48 -4.76 -14.97 8.16
CA THR A 48 -4.99 -14.12 9.34
C THR A 48 -5.81 -14.79 10.44
N LYS A 49 -6.25 -16.04 10.24
CA LYS A 49 -7.07 -16.77 11.22
C LYS A 49 -6.38 -16.83 12.58
N GLY A 50 -7.06 -16.34 13.63
CA GLY A 50 -6.56 -16.32 15.00
C GLY A 50 -5.43 -15.33 15.27
N LYS A 51 -5.18 -14.39 14.35
CA LYS A 51 -4.14 -13.36 14.47
C LYS A 51 -4.75 -11.98 14.66
N LYS A 52 -4.06 -11.12 15.39
CA LYS A 52 -4.35 -9.69 15.48
C LYS A 52 -3.66 -8.99 14.31
N VAL A 53 -4.44 -8.45 13.39
CA VAL A 53 -3.95 -7.93 12.12
C VAL A 53 -4.53 -6.56 11.80
N ALA A 54 -3.77 -5.77 11.04
CA ALA A 54 -4.22 -4.52 10.46
C ALA A 54 -3.68 -4.37 9.03
N PHE A 55 -4.13 -3.36 8.30
CA PHE A 55 -3.57 -3.03 7.00
C PHE A 55 -3.03 -1.61 6.94
N ALA A 56 -1.99 -1.40 6.14
CA ALA A 56 -1.48 -0.06 5.86
C ALA A 56 -2.32 0.60 4.76
N TRP A 57 -2.81 1.79 5.06
CA TRP A 57 -3.63 2.59 4.17
C TRP A 57 -2.89 3.88 3.80
N SER A 58 -2.96 4.31 2.56
CA SER A 58 -2.30 5.53 2.08
C SER A 58 -3.19 6.39 1.17
N GLY A 59 -4.46 5.98 0.97
CA GLY A 59 -5.34 6.61 -0.01
C GLY A 59 -4.97 6.36 -1.47
N GLY A 60 -3.83 5.70 -1.75
CA GLY A 60 -3.44 5.30 -3.10
C GLY A 60 -4.26 4.10 -3.58
N LYS A 61 -4.39 3.94 -4.92
CA LYS A 61 -5.23 2.90 -5.55
C LYS A 61 -5.05 1.50 -4.97
N ASP A 62 -3.82 1.10 -4.69
CA ASP A 62 -3.54 -0.25 -4.17
C ASP A 62 -3.98 -0.41 -2.72
N SER A 63 -3.89 0.65 -1.91
CA SER A 63 -4.39 0.64 -0.53
C SER A 63 -5.92 0.67 -0.45
N LEU A 64 -6.59 1.32 -1.40
CA LEU A 64 -8.07 1.29 -1.50
C LEU A 64 -8.57 -0.10 -1.90
N VAL A 65 -7.90 -0.77 -2.82
CA VAL A 65 -8.21 -2.17 -3.16
C VAL A 65 -7.96 -3.08 -1.94
N LEU A 66 -6.84 -2.90 -1.25
CA LEU A 66 -6.51 -3.66 -0.04
C LEU A 66 -7.58 -3.47 1.05
N GLU A 67 -8.01 -2.25 1.29
CA GLU A 67 -9.08 -1.90 2.23
C GLU A 67 -10.36 -2.70 1.94
N GLN A 68 -10.85 -2.68 0.70
CA GLN A 68 -12.05 -3.42 0.30
C GLN A 68 -11.91 -4.94 0.51
N LEU A 69 -10.73 -5.50 0.24
CA LEU A 69 -10.44 -6.91 0.47
C LEU A 69 -10.37 -7.24 1.96
N CYS A 70 -9.80 -6.35 2.77
CA CYS A 70 -9.72 -6.48 4.22
C CYS A 70 -11.12 -6.44 4.85
N TYR A 71 -11.97 -5.50 4.45
CA TYR A 71 -13.36 -5.43 4.92
C TYR A 71 -14.15 -6.69 4.57
N LYS A 72 -14.01 -7.20 3.34
CA LYS A 72 -14.63 -8.49 2.95
C LYS A 72 -14.05 -9.68 3.74
N ALA A 73 -12.87 -9.55 4.28
CA ALA A 73 -12.25 -10.56 5.15
C ALA A 73 -12.61 -10.40 6.63
N GLY A 74 -13.28 -9.29 7.02
CA GLY A 74 -13.66 -8.97 8.40
C GLY A 74 -12.54 -8.26 9.19
N ILE A 75 -11.66 -7.51 8.49
CA ILE A 75 -10.54 -6.77 9.07
C ILE A 75 -10.76 -5.29 8.76
N SER A 76 -10.88 -4.47 9.81
CA SER A 76 -11.13 -3.02 9.71
C SER A 76 -9.99 -2.15 10.25
N GLU A 77 -9.14 -2.70 11.11
CA GLU A 77 -8.03 -1.96 11.71
C GLU A 77 -7.00 -1.54 10.65
N CYS A 78 -6.66 -0.26 10.61
CA CYS A 78 -5.73 0.25 9.61
C CYS A 78 -4.90 1.44 10.10
N VAL A 79 -3.77 1.67 9.44
CA VAL A 79 -2.83 2.73 9.78
C VAL A 79 -2.40 3.53 8.56
N LEU A 80 -2.43 4.85 8.70
CA LEU A 80 -1.75 5.80 7.82
C LEU A 80 -0.50 6.31 8.53
N VAL A 81 0.63 6.24 7.86
CA VAL A 81 1.87 6.85 8.35
C VAL A 81 2.16 8.12 7.57
N ILE A 82 2.37 9.21 8.27
CA ILE A 82 2.69 10.53 7.72
C ILE A 82 3.93 11.12 8.37
N CYS A 83 4.39 12.24 7.83
CA CYS A 83 5.33 13.15 8.47
C CYS A 83 4.80 14.60 8.38
N ASN A 84 5.45 15.55 9.06
CA ASN A 84 5.00 16.94 9.09
C ASN A 84 5.30 17.74 7.81
N MET A 85 5.47 17.06 6.67
CA MET A 85 5.70 17.67 5.36
C MET A 85 4.65 17.25 4.32
N GLU A 86 3.55 16.66 4.77
CA GLU A 86 2.46 16.28 3.87
C GLU A 86 1.74 17.51 3.31
N TYR A 87 1.27 17.40 2.07
CA TYR A 87 0.48 18.46 1.45
C TYR A 87 -0.86 18.64 2.16
N LYS A 88 -1.23 19.89 2.44
CA LYS A 88 -2.52 20.22 3.09
C LYS A 88 -3.72 19.62 2.35
N GLY A 89 -3.70 19.65 1.01
CA GLY A 89 -4.76 19.05 0.20
C GLY A 89 -4.87 17.54 0.37
N PHE A 90 -3.75 16.84 0.57
CA PHE A 90 -3.76 15.41 0.88
C PHE A 90 -4.34 15.15 2.28
N LEU A 91 -3.93 15.93 3.28
CA LEU A 91 -4.46 15.78 4.65
C LEU A 91 -5.97 16.06 4.69
N GLN A 92 -6.45 17.07 3.96
CA GLN A 92 -7.89 17.35 3.84
C GLN A 92 -8.59 16.17 3.17
N TRP A 93 -8.06 15.67 2.06
CA TRP A 93 -8.63 14.52 1.37
C TRP A 93 -8.68 13.28 2.27
N VAL A 94 -7.64 13.03 3.07
CA VAL A 94 -7.65 11.96 4.07
C VAL A 94 -8.79 12.14 5.05
N THR A 95 -8.96 13.35 5.61
CA THR A 95 -10.05 13.64 6.54
C THR A 95 -11.44 13.35 5.94
N ASP A 96 -11.62 13.63 4.65
CA ASP A 96 -12.90 13.47 3.96
C ASP A 96 -13.18 12.01 3.53
N HIS A 97 -12.15 11.16 3.43
CA HIS A 97 -12.24 9.82 2.82
C HIS A 97 -11.60 8.70 3.66
N MET A 98 -11.12 9.00 4.86
CA MET A 98 -10.44 8.00 5.68
C MET A 98 -11.37 6.87 6.12
N PRO A 99 -10.85 5.63 6.22
CA PRO A 99 -11.54 4.52 6.86
C PRO A 99 -11.95 4.84 8.30
N GLU A 100 -13.07 4.27 8.77
CA GLU A 100 -13.59 4.52 10.10
C GLU A 100 -12.58 4.24 11.23
N ASN A 101 -11.81 3.16 11.10
CA ASN A 101 -10.82 2.73 12.11
C ASN A 101 -9.39 3.11 11.72
N LEU A 102 -9.20 4.21 10.97
CA LEU A 102 -7.88 4.66 10.60
C LEU A 102 -7.18 5.33 11.79
N GLU A 103 -6.02 4.80 12.16
CA GLU A 103 -5.09 5.48 13.04
C GLU A 103 -3.97 6.15 12.24
N VAL A 104 -3.63 7.39 12.60
CA VAL A 104 -2.59 8.17 11.93
C VAL A 104 -1.34 8.23 12.81
N ILE A 105 -0.24 7.68 12.33
CA ILE A 105 1.07 7.76 12.99
C ILE A 105 1.92 8.83 12.31
N ASP A 106 2.19 9.90 13.04
CA ASP A 106 3.10 10.97 12.58
C ASP A 106 4.54 10.70 13.07
N THR A 107 5.45 10.51 12.15
CA THR A 107 6.87 10.22 12.42
C THR A 107 7.72 11.47 12.67
N LYS A 108 7.11 12.65 12.62
CA LYS A 108 7.65 13.96 13.05
C LYS A 108 8.77 14.55 12.21
N GLN A 109 9.09 14.02 11.03
CA GLN A 109 10.00 14.70 10.12
C GLN A 109 9.31 15.98 9.60
N ASP A 110 9.97 17.12 9.79
CA ASP A 110 9.54 18.44 9.37
C ASP A 110 10.68 19.17 8.60
N LEU A 111 10.43 20.40 8.20
CA LEU A 111 11.43 21.21 7.51
C LEU A 111 12.68 21.47 8.37
N LYS A 112 12.56 21.51 9.69
CA LYS A 112 13.67 21.66 10.63
C LYS A 112 14.54 20.41 10.64
N TRP A 113 13.88 19.24 10.69
CA TRP A 113 14.56 17.95 10.54
C TRP A 113 15.28 17.87 9.18
N LEU A 114 14.62 18.29 8.09
CA LEU A 114 15.19 18.26 6.76
C LEU A 114 16.40 19.19 6.62
N ALA A 115 16.36 20.39 7.21
CA ALA A 115 17.49 21.30 7.25
C ALA A 115 18.73 20.70 7.97
N ALA A 116 18.50 19.86 8.98
CA ALA A 116 19.56 19.12 9.68
C ALA A 116 20.05 17.88 8.90
N HIS A 117 19.33 17.46 7.86
CA HIS A 117 19.64 16.29 7.02
C HIS A 117 19.65 16.65 5.52
N PRO A 118 20.53 17.57 5.07
CA PRO A 118 20.47 18.13 3.72
C PRO A 118 20.66 17.08 2.61
N HIS A 119 21.31 15.95 2.90
CA HIS A 119 21.45 14.82 1.97
C HIS A 119 20.13 14.12 1.67
N MET A 120 19.08 14.37 2.46
CA MET A 120 17.72 13.83 2.27
C MET A 120 16.81 14.77 1.46
N LEU A 121 17.28 15.98 1.11
CA LEU A 121 16.45 17.07 0.61
C LEU A 121 15.70 16.72 -0.69
N PHE A 122 16.34 16.04 -1.61
CA PHE A 122 15.73 15.61 -2.87
C PHE A 122 16.08 14.16 -3.15
N PRO A 123 15.16 13.22 -3.01
CA PRO A 123 15.43 11.80 -3.23
C PRO A 123 15.59 11.50 -4.72
N GLN A 124 16.68 11.97 -5.33
CA GLN A 124 16.98 11.82 -6.75
C GLN A 124 17.47 10.42 -7.13
N ASN A 125 17.77 9.58 -6.14
CA ASN A 125 18.21 8.22 -6.38
C ASN A 125 17.46 7.22 -5.50
N SER A 126 17.52 5.95 -5.87
CA SER A 126 16.82 4.86 -5.18
C SER A 126 17.24 4.69 -3.71
N ASN A 127 18.49 5.01 -3.37
CA ASN A 127 18.99 4.84 -2.00
C ASN A 127 18.35 5.88 -1.05
N ILE A 128 18.30 7.15 -1.46
CA ILE A 128 17.66 8.22 -0.66
C ILE A 128 16.15 7.98 -0.57
N ALA A 129 15.52 7.58 -1.67
CA ALA A 129 14.10 7.21 -1.65
C ALA A 129 13.82 6.04 -0.70
N ALA A 130 14.70 5.02 -0.67
CA ALA A 130 14.59 3.92 0.26
C ALA A 130 14.80 4.36 1.72
N GLN A 131 15.71 5.31 1.99
CA GLN A 131 15.89 5.88 3.32
C GLN A 131 14.63 6.63 3.78
N TRP A 132 14.04 7.49 2.94
CA TRP A 132 12.76 8.14 3.25
C TRP A 132 11.67 7.13 3.61
N PHE A 133 11.52 6.09 2.78
CA PHE A 133 10.55 5.05 3.03
C PHE A 133 10.81 4.34 4.38
N HIS A 134 12.08 4.16 4.73
CA HIS A 134 12.47 3.51 5.98
C HIS A 134 12.21 4.37 7.23
N ILE A 135 12.55 5.66 7.19
CA ILE A 135 12.42 6.56 8.35
C ILE A 135 10.98 7.03 8.59
N VAL A 136 10.14 7.05 7.55
CA VAL A 136 8.72 7.40 7.66
C VAL A 136 7.88 6.12 7.71
N GLN A 137 7.68 5.47 6.58
CA GLN A 137 6.70 4.39 6.44
C GLN A 137 7.04 3.16 7.31
N HIS A 138 8.25 2.63 7.23
CA HIS A 138 8.62 1.45 8.02
C HIS A 138 8.68 1.73 9.52
N ARG A 139 9.12 2.95 9.90
CA ARG A 139 9.17 3.35 11.31
C ARG A 139 7.76 3.49 11.88
N GLY A 140 6.88 4.23 11.22
CA GLY A 140 5.52 4.43 11.70
C GLY A 140 4.72 3.13 11.77
N GLN A 141 4.84 2.28 10.75
CA GLN A 141 4.23 0.95 10.77
C GLN A 141 4.76 0.08 11.92
N ALA A 142 6.06 0.18 12.25
CA ALA A 142 6.64 -0.57 13.37
C ALA A 142 6.16 -0.04 14.74
N ILE A 143 5.94 1.28 14.87
CA ILE A 143 5.34 1.89 16.07
C ILE A 143 3.95 1.31 16.26
N TYR A 144 3.06 1.49 15.28
CA TYR A 144 1.70 0.99 15.31
C TYR A 144 1.62 -0.52 15.60
N TYR A 145 2.45 -1.31 14.90
CA TYR A 145 2.53 -2.77 15.08
C TYR A 145 2.81 -3.18 16.53
N LYS A 146 3.75 -2.48 17.18
CA LYS A 146 4.14 -2.76 18.55
C LYS A 146 3.12 -2.28 19.57
N GLU A 147 2.60 -1.07 19.40
CA GLU A 147 1.59 -0.47 20.30
C GLU A 147 0.31 -1.30 20.32
N HIS A 148 -0.11 -1.79 19.18
CA HIS A 148 -1.28 -2.65 19.07
C HIS A 148 -0.99 -4.14 19.26
N GLN A 149 0.27 -4.54 19.49
CA GLN A 149 0.66 -5.95 19.65
C GLN A 149 0.13 -6.81 18.48
N LEU A 150 0.36 -6.36 17.26
CA LEU A 150 -0.09 -7.06 16.07
C LEU A 150 0.77 -8.30 15.80
N ASP A 151 0.16 -9.34 15.23
CA ASP A 151 0.86 -10.49 14.67
C ASP A 151 1.29 -10.24 13.23
N MET A 152 0.60 -9.33 12.52
CA MET A 152 0.85 -9.07 11.10
C MET A 152 0.28 -7.74 10.68
N ILE A 153 0.97 -7.06 9.73
CA ILE A 153 0.45 -5.90 9.00
C ILE A 153 0.39 -6.20 7.50
N MET A 154 -0.74 -5.91 6.87
CA MET A 154 -0.93 -6.14 5.44
C MET A 154 -0.57 -4.89 4.63
N LEU A 155 0.05 -5.10 3.47
CA LEU A 155 0.52 -4.04 2.58
C LEU A 155 -0.04 -4.23 1.17
N GLY A 156 -0.42 -3.13 0.51
CA GLY A 156 -0.85 -3.10 -0.89
C GLY A 156 0.29 -3.23 -1.89
N ARG A 157 1.33 -4.03 -1.60
CA ARG A 157 2.50 -4.20 -2.46
C ARG A 157 2.29 -5.26 -3.51
N ARG A 158 2.84 -5.02 -4.72
CA ARG A 158 2.79 -5.95 -5.84
C ARG A 158 4.20 -6.23 -6.37
N LYS A 159 4.41 -7.44 -6.89
CA LYS A 159 5.65 -7.84 -7.58
C LYS A 159 5.87 -7.01 -8.85
N ALA A 160 4.78 -6.70 -9.56
CA ALA A 160 4.81 -5.89 -10.78
C ALA A 160 5.40 -4.49 -10.59
N ASP A 161 5.39 -3.95 -9.37
CA ASP A 161 6.00 -2.65 -9.05
C ASP A 161 7.47 -2.76 -8.62
N GLY A 162 8.05 -3.96 -8.66
CA GLY A 162 9.41 -4.23 -8.20
C GLY A 162 9.56 -4.26 -6.67
N ASN A 163 8.45 -4.28 -5.93
CA ASN A 163 8.48 -4.33 -4.47
C ASN A 163 8.85 -5.72 -3.96
N TYR A 164 9.63 -5.75 -2.87
CA TYR A 164 9.81 -6.98 -2.11
C TYR A 164 8.52 -7.33 -1.35
N VAL A 165 7.99 -8.50 -1.60
CA VAL A 165 6.72 -9.00 -1.01
C VAL A 165 6.91 -10.26 -0.15
N GLY A 166 8.15 -10.72 0.03
CA GLY A 166 8.46 -11.98 0.68
C GLY A 166 8.58 -13.15 -0.31
N LYS A 167 9.01 -14.28 0.18
CA LYS A 167 9.11 -15.55 -0.57
C LYS A 167 7.89 -16.42 -0.30
N GLY A 168 7.49 -17.22 -1.28
CA GLY A 168 6.41 -18.19 -1.13
C GLY A 168 5.04 -17.58 -0.86
N SER A 169 4.61 -17.52 0.39
CA SER A 169 3.29 -17.02 0.81
C SER A 169 3.13 -15.50 0.79
N ASN A 170 4.10 -14.73 0.27
CA ASN A 170 4.11 -13.26 0.26
C ASN A 170 4.13 -12.65 1.67
N ILE A 171 4.74 -13.36 2.61
CA ILE A 171 4.92 -12.97 4.01
C ILE A 171 6.43 -12.90 4.30
N TYR A 172 6.83 -11.88 5.04
CA TYR A 172 8.18 -11.79 5.59
C TYR A 172 8.19 -11.01 6.89
N THR A 173 9.18 -11.28 7.74
CA THR A 173 9.46 -10.47 8.92
C THR A 173 10.69 -9.63 8.65
N ASP A 174 10.60 -8.32 8.89
CA ASP A 174 11.73 -7.42 8.71
C ASP A 174 12.69 -7.42 9.91
N SER A 175 13.80 -6.67 9.80
CA SER A 175 14.81 -6.56 10.86
C SER A 175 14.30 -5.92 12.17
N LYS A 176 13.14 -5.28 12.15
CA LYS A 176 12.47 -4.68 13.33
C LYS A 176 11.48 -5.64 13.99
N GLY A 177 11.37 -6.87 13.49
CA GLY A 177 10.44 -7.88 13.98
C GLY A 177 9.00 -7.69 13.49
N VAL A 178 8.77 -6.82 12.50
CA VAL A 178 7.43 -6.59 11.93
C VAL A 178 7.13 -7.62 10.86
N THR A 179 6.11 -8.43 11.06
CA THR A 179 5.63 -9.39 10.06
C THR A 179 4.69 -8.69 9.09
N ARG A 180 5.03 -8.77 7.79
CA ARG A 180 4.30 -8.14 6.68
C ARG A 180 3.73 -9.19 5.74
N TYR A 181 2.52 -8.97 5.29
CA TYR A 181 1.84 -9.77 4.28
C TYR A 181 1.37 -8.90 3.12
N SER A 182 1.59 -9.33 1.89
CA SER A 182 1.23 -8.60 0.67
C SER A 182 0.18 -9.38 -0.14
N PRO A 183 -1.12 -9.27 0.19
CA PRO A 183 -2.18 -10.03 -0.48
C PRO A 183 -2.34 -9.68 -1.95
N LEU A 184 -1.90 -8.48 -2.37
CA LEU A 184 -1.97 -8.01 -3.75
C LEU A 184 -0.73 -8.39 -4.58
N SER A 185 0.20 -9.19 -4.05
CA SER A 185 1.50 -9.47 -4.69
C SER A 185 1.42 -9.88 -6.16
N ASP A 186 0.42 -10.67 -6.53
CA ASP A 186 0.22 -11.23 -7.87
C ASP A 186 -0.91 -10.50 -8.66
N TRP A 187 -1.32 -9.31 -8.19
CA TRP A 187 -2.24 -8.45 -8.92
C TRP A 187 -1.46 -7.62 -9.95
N THR A 188 -2.06 -7.42 -11.12
CA THR A 188 -1.58 -6.51 -12.18
C THR A 188 -2.29 -5.17 -12.13
N HIS A 189 -1.84 -4.25 -12.97
CA HIS A 189 -2.53 -2.96 -13.16
C HIS A 189 -3.82 -3.16 -13.90
#